data_f79dfd8a2157da8d7b9357df8bcd1ecb
#
_entry.id   f79dfd8a2157da8d7b9357df8bcd1ecb
#
_cell.length_a   1.000
_cell.length_b   1.000
_cell.length_c   1.000
_cell.angle_alpha   90.00
_cell.angle_beta   90.00
_cell.angle_gamma   90.00
#
_symmetry.space_group_name_H-M   'P 1'
#
loop_
_entity.id
_entity.type
_entity.pdbx_description
1 polymer ?
#
loop_
_entity_poly.entity_id
_entity_poly.type
_entity_poly.pdbx_seq_one_letter_code
_entity_poly.pdbx_strand_id
1 'polypeptide(L)'
;MKDTMEQTVADLGLTIASDPKSAEYDLVKSLLAAADFRNSESAITEIEIRRGGKFFFAVHIQPISEEEIRTARKKATSYMKNPQGAKYPPIEKDFNSSLFNSWLIYLATVPEDREKIWGNASVKSKFGLMENVETIDKLLLFGEKSAIVDKIIDVSGLGAEEPFEPEEYAKKS
;
A
#
# COMPACT_ATOMS: atom_id res chain seq x y z
N MET A 1 26.00 -27.34 -0.57
CA MET A 1 25.43 -25.97 -0.35
C MET A 1 24.13 -25.70 -1.12
N LYS A 2 23.65 -26.56 -1.97
CA LYS A 2 22.33 -26.39 -2.65
C LYS A 2 21.15 -26.90 -1.81
N ASP A 3 21.35 -27.89 -0.95
CA ASP A 3 20.27 -28.52 -0.17
C ASP A 3 19.67 -27.67 0.98
N THR A 4 20.41 -26.66 1.44
CA THR A 4 19.97 -25.87 2.60
C THR A 4 18.96 -24.77 2.22
N MET A 5 18.94 -24.34 0.95
CA MET A 5 17.98 -23.35 0.46
C MET A 5 16.61 -23.95 0.11
N GLU A 6 16.59 -25.18 -0.40
CA GLU A 6 15.32 -25.84 -0.72
C GLU A 6 14.52 -26.24 0.52
N GLN A 7 15.19 -26.55 1.63
CA GLN A 7 14.54 -26.91 2.89
C GLN A 7 13.89 -25.72 3.60
N THR A 8 14.48 -24.52 3.45
CA THR A 8 13.94 -23.29 4.08
C THR A 8 12.68 -22.77 3.38
N VAL A 9 12.53 -23.03 2.09
CA VAL A 9 11.35 -22.58 1.30
C VAL A 9 10.15 -23.49 1.53
N ALA A 10 10.39 -24.79 1.79
CA ALA A 10 9.33 -25.75 2.09
C ALA A 10 8.65 -25.48 3.46
N ASP A 11 9.40 -24.94 4.42
CA ASP A 11 8.92 -24.67 5.79
C ASP A 11 8.05 -23.38 5.87
N LEU A 12 8.12 -22.52 4.85
CA LEU A 12 7.33 -21.29 4.76
C LEU A 12 6.02 -21.44 3.96
N GLY A 13 5.71 -22.63 3.44
CA GLY A 13 4.53 -22.84 2.59
C GLY A 13 4.54 -22.08 1.26
N LEU A 14 5.63 -21.37 0.95
CA LEU A 14 5.85 -20.66 -0.29
C LEU A 14 6.48 -21.60 -1.32
N THR A 15 5.66 -22.32 -2.03
CA THR A 15 6.12 -22.99 -3.25
C THR A 15 6.37 -21.91 -4.30
N ILE A 16 7.65 -21.66 -4.62
CA ILE A 16 8.00 -20.79 -5.75
C ILE A 16 7.32 -21.42 -6.97
N ALA A 17 6.48 -20.65 -7.66
CA ALA A 17 5.83 -21.09 -8.87
C ALA A 17 6.92 -21.57 -9.84
N SER A 18 6.89 -22.85 -10.18
CA SER A 18 7.74 -23.41 -11.20
C SER A 18 7.43 -22.74 -12.54
N ASP A 19 8.42 -22.66 -13.45
CA ASP A 19 8.24 -22.13 -14.79
C ASP A 19 6.93 -22.71 -15.39
N PRO A 20 6.01 -21.86 -15.95
CA PRO A 20 4.75 -22.32 -16.56
C PRO A 20 4.93 -23.42 -17.61
N LYS A 21 6.14 -23.64 -18.09
CA LYS A 21 6.51 -24.69 -19.04
C LYS A 21 6.94 -26.01 -18.37
N SER A 22 7.04 -26.04 -17.05
CA SER A 22 7.38 -27.28 -16.35
C SER A 22 6.15 -28.17 -16.19
N ALA A 23 6.34 -29.49 -16.23
CA ALA A 23 5.27 -30.46 -16.04
C ALA A 23 4.65 -30.44 -14.62
N GLU A 24 5.29 -29.75 -13.67
CA GLU A 24 4.88 -29.62 -12.28
C GLU A 24 4.18 -28.29 -11.98
N TYR A 25 3.92 -27.47 -13.00
CA TYR A 25 3.24 -26.19 -12.81
C TYR A 25 1.79 -26.40 -12.34
N ASP A 26 1.52 -26.01 -11.12
CA ASP A 26 0.18 -26.04 -10.53
C ASP A 26 -0.46 -24.65 -10.61
N LEU A 27 -1.31 -24.45 -11.60
CA LEU A 27 -2.01 -23.17 -11.84
C LEU A 27 -2.79 -22.70 -10.61
N VAL A 28 -3.49 -23.63 -9.93
CA VAL A 28 -4.33 -23.26 -8.77
C VAL A 28 -3.47 -22.74 -7.62
N LYS A 29 -2.36 -23.40 -7.31
CA LYS A 29 -1.42 -22.92 -6.28
C LYS A 29 -0.84 -21.58 -6.65
N SER A 30 -0.47 -21.38 -7.91
CA SER A 30 0.08 -20.12 -8.39
C SER A 30 -0.94 -18.99 -8.31
N LEU A 31 -2.20 -19.24 -8.63
CA LEU A 31 -3.29 -18.26 -8.51
C LEU A 31 -3.56 -17.89 -7.04
N LEU A 32 -3.56 -18.89 -6.15
CA LEU A 32 -3.71 -18.63 -4.71
C LEU A 32 -2.53 -17.84 -4.16
N ALA A 33 -1.29 -18.22 -4.52
CA ALA A 33 -0.09 -17.49 -4.12
C ALA A 33 -0.09 -16.03 -4.64
N ALA A 34 -0.56 -15.80 -5.85
CA ALA A 34 -0.70 -14.45 -6.40
C ALA A 34 -1.75 -13.62 -5.65
N ALA A 35 -2.87 -14.24 -5.25
CA ALA A 35 -3.91 -13.57 -4.47
C ALA A 35 -3.42 -13.21 -3.05
N ASP A 36 -2.62 -14.08 -2.44
CA ASP A 36 -2.09 -13.91 -1.09
C ASP A 36 -0.82 -13.03 -1.05
N PHE A 37 -0.19 -12.78 -2.19
CA PHE A 37 1.08 -12.05 -2.28
C PHE A 37 1.04 -10.71 -1.53
N ARG A 38 -0.06 -9.97 -1.65
CA ARG A 38 -0.23 -8.67 -1.00
C ARG A 38 -0.05 -8.73 0.52
N ASN A 39 -0.47 -9.83 1.14
CA ASN A 39 -0.41 -10.02 2.60
C ASN A 39 0.88 -10.74 3.04
N SER A 40 1.76 -11.07 2.10
CA SER A 40 3.02 -11.73 2.39
C SER A 40 4.08 -10.74 2.89
N GLU A 41 5.01 -11.20 3.71
CA GLU A 41 6.16 -10.41 4.15
C GLU A 41 7.00 -9.89 2.99
N SER A 42 7.04 -10.62 1.86
CA SER A 42 7.77 -10.21 0.66
C SER A 42 7.16 -8.99 -0.05
N ALA A 43 5.90 -8.68 0.20
CA ALA A 43 5.25 -7.48 -0.34
C ALA A 43 5.45 -6.24 0.54
N ILE A 44 5.94 -6.41 1.78
CA ILE A 44 6.16 -5.31 2.70
C ILE A 44 7.45 -4.58 2.32
N THR A 45 7.37 -3.26 2.25
CA THR A 45 8.51 -2.38 1.97
C THR A 45 8.73 -1.44 3.15
N GLU A 46 9.95 -1.43 3.68
CA GLU A 46 10.34 -0.48 4.72
C GLU A 46 10.75 0.86 4.09
N ILE A 47 10.26 1.95 4.65
CA ILE A 47 10.63 3.32 4.29
C ILE A 47 11.19 4.02 5.51
N GLU A 48 12.46 4.39 5.44
CA GLU A 48 13.12 5.14 6.49
C GLU A 48 12.91 6.65 6.32
N ILE A 49 12.51 7.30 7.39
CA ILE A 49 12.44 8.77 7.45
C ILE A 49 13.73 9.30 8.02
N ARG A 50 14.51 9.95 7.15
CA ARG A 50 15.81 10.56 7.48
C ARG A 50 15.83 12.04 7.11
N ARG A 51 16.39 12.87 7.99
CA ARG A 51 16.52 14.31 7.75
C ARG A 51 17.94 14.74 8.14
N GLY A 52 18.65 15.40 7.25
CA GLY A 52 20.04 15.80 7.51
C GLY A 52 20.96 14.62 7.86
N GLY A 53 20.74 13.45 7.26
CA GLY A 53 21.49 12.23 7.55
C GLY A 53 21.08 11.49 8.84
N LYS A 54 20.22 12.09 9.69
CA LYS A 54 19.75 11.50 10.93
C LYS A 54 18.50 10.67 10.70
N PHE A 55 18.50 9.45 11.20
CA PHE A 55 17.30 8.58 11.25
C PHE A 55 16.32 9.05 12.33
N PHE A 56 15.03 9.06 11.99
CA PHE A 56 13.94 9.38 12.91
C PHE A 56 13.07 8.16 13.20
N PHE A 57 12.50 7.54 12.18
CA PHE A 57 11.70 6.32 12.29
C PHE A 57 11.61 5.65 10.92
N ALA A 58 11.14 4.43 10.90
CA ALA A 58 10.79 3.71 9.69
C ALA A 58 9.30 3.35 9.71
N VAL A 59 8.70 3.27 8.53
CA VAL A 59 7.33 2.83 8.34
C VAL A 59 7.30 1.70 7.31
N HIS A 60 6.53 0.65 7.59
CA HIS A 60 6.35 -0.46 6.70
C HIS A 60 5.05 -0.29 5.91
N ILE A 61 5.16 -0.34 4.60
CA ILE A 61 4.03 -0.25 3.69
C ILE A 61 3.84 -1.56 2.93
N GLN A 62 2.60 -1.81 2.55
CA GLN A 62 2.17 -2.94 1.72
C GLN A 62 1.38 -2.43 0.52
N PRO A 63 1.24 -3.22 -0.57
CA PRO A 63 0.41 -2.84 -1.71
C PRO A 63 -1.01 -2.49 -1.30
N ILE A 64 -1.57 -1.48 -1.92
CA ILE A 64 -2.94 -1.01 -1.66
C ILE A 64 -3.92 -1.58 -2.70
N SER A 65 -5.12 -1.96 -2.27
CA SER A 65 -6.17 -2.44 -3.15
C SER A 65 -6.99 -1.30 -3.76
N GLU A 66 -7.68 -1.59 -4.86
CA GLU A 66 -8.60 -0.64 -5.48
C GLU A 66 -9.71 -0.18 -4.52
N GLU A 67 -10.20 -1.06 -3.64
CA GLU A 67 -11.19 -0.73 -2.64
C GLU A 67 -10.66 0.26 -1.59
N GLU A 68 -9.42 0.10 -1.18
CA GLU A 68 -8.76 1.04 -0.25
C GLU A 68 -8.52 2.39 -0.91
N ILE A 69 -8.16 2.42 -2.19
CA ILE A 69 -8.05 3.67 -2.96
C ILE A 69 -9.40 4.39 -3.02
N ARG A 70 -10.49 3.66 -3.28
CA ARG A 70 -11.85 4.22 -3.24
C ARG A 70 -12.22 4.74 -1.85
N THR A 71 -11.81 4.03 -0.82
CA THR A 71 -12.02 4.44 0.58
C THR A 71 -11.26 5.73 0.88
N ALA A 72 -9.99 5.82 0.50
CA ALA A 72 -9.18 7.03 0.64
C ALA A 72 -9.84 8.23 -0.09
N ARG A 73 -10.29 8.01 -1.33
CA ARG A 73 -10.97 9.04 -2.12
C ARG A 73 -12.26 9.51 -1.44
N LYS A 74 -13.09 8.58 -0.97
CA LYS A 74 -14.34 8.90 -0.25
C LYS A 74 -14.06 9.72 1.02
N LYS A 75 -13.03 9.37 1.77
CA LYS A 75 -12.62 10.08 2.99
C LYS A 75 -12.08 11.50 2.70
N ALA A 76 -11.48 11.69 1.54
CA ALA A 76 -10.91 12.97 1.12
C ALA A 76 -11.90 13.86 0.33
N THR A 77 -13.10 13.36 0.02
CA THR A 77 -14.11 14.09 -0.73
C THR A 77 -15.20 14.59 0.21
N SER A 78 -15.51 15.87 0.15
CA SER A 78 -16.67 16.46 0.81
C SER A 78 -17.88 16.43 -0.13
N TYR A 79 -19.07 16.24 0.45
CA TYR A 79 -20.31 16.15 -0.29
C TYR A 79 -21.28 17.23 0.17
N MET A 80 -22.10 17.70 -0.74
CA MET A 80 -23.20 18.62 -0.44
C MET A 80 -24.55 18.01 -0.86
N LYS A 81 -25.62 18.50 -0.23
CA LYS A 81 -26.98 18.08 -0.59
C LYS A 81 -27.24 18.43 -2.05
N ASN A 82 -27.90 17.52 -2.76
CA ASN A 82 -28.26 17.75 -4.15
C ASN A 82 -29.31 18.87 -4.23
N PRO A 83 -29.09 19.93 -5.03
CA PRO A 83 -30.06 21.02 -5.20
C PRO A 83 -31.41 20.58 -5.76
N GLN A 84 -31.45 19.45 -6.46
CA GLN A 84 -32.68 18.87 -7.04
C GLN A 84 -33.57 18.19 -5.98
N GLY A 85 -33.12 18.10 -4.73
CA GLY A 85 -33.90 17.59 -3.61
C GLY A 85 -33.34 16.28 -3.00
N ALA A 86 -33.88 15.92 -1.85
CA ALA A 86 -33.39 14.80 -1.03
C ALA A 86 -33.54 13.41 -1.67
N LYS A 87 -34.25 13.29 -2.78
CA LYS A 87 -34.41 12.04 -3.53
C LYS A 87 -33.18 11.70 -4.39
N TYR A 88 -32.32 12.69 -4.64
CA TYR A 88 -31.11 12.53 -5.45
C TYR A 88 -29.89 12.35 -4.56
N PRO A 89 -28.89 11.56 -5.00
CA PRO A 89 -27.67 11.37 -4.23
C PRO A 89 -26.93 12.69 -4.01
N PRO A 90 -26.19 12.83 -2.88
CA PRO A 90 -25.33 13.98 -2.67
C PRO A 90 -24.34 14.15 -3.82
N ILE A 91 -24.01 15.40 -4.13
CA ILE A 91 -22.99 15.71 -5.15
C ILE A 91 -21.65 16.05 -4.51
N GLU A 92 -20.57 15.70 -5.20
CA GLU A 92 -19.22 16.06 -4.75
C GLU A 92 -19.08 17.60 -4.74
N LYS A 93 -18.60 18.13 -3.62
CA LYS A 93 -18.38 19.54 -3.42
C LYS A 93 -16.92 19.92 -3.62
N ASP A 94 -16.02 19.17 -2.97
CA ASP A 94 -14.60 19.44 -2.97
C ASP A 94 -13.79 18.16 -2.71
N PHE A 95 -12.62 18.08 -3.31
CA PHE A 95 -11.66 16.99 -3.14
C PHE A 95 -10.34 17.53 -2.57
N ASN A 96 -9.95 17.03 -1.40
CA ASN A 96 -8.70 17.38 -0.75
C ASN A 96 -7.60 16.35 -1.09
N SER A 97 -6.73 16.70 -2.04
CA SER A 97 -5.64 15.84 -2.49
C SER A 97 -4.61 15.53 -1.39
N SER A 98 -4.34 16.48 -0.50
CA SER A 98 -3.43 16.26 0.64
C SER A 98 -4.00 15.23 1.61
N LEU A 99 -5.27 15.34 1.94
CA LEU A 99 -5.97 14.37 2.80
C LEU A 99 -6.09 13.00 2.12
N PHE A 100 -6.28 12.97 0.80
CA PHE A 100 -6.27 11.73 0.02
C PHE A 100 -4.92 11.00 0.17
N ASN A 101 -3.81 11.71 0.00
CA ASN A 101 -2.47 11.17 0.17
C ASN A 101 -2.24 10.65 1.59
N SER A 102 -2.73 11.35 2.61
CA SER A 102 -2.64 10.88 4.01
C SER A 102 -3.42 9.57 4.20
N TRP A 103 -4.61 9.46 3.63
CA TRP A 103 -5.38 8.23 3.68
C TRP A 103 -4.74 7.08 2.90
N LEU A 104 -4.10 7.35 1.75
CA LEU A 104 -3.32 6.33 1.03
C LEU A 104 -2.19 5.78 1.91
N ILE A 105 -1.42 6.66 2.52
CA ILE A 105 -0.32 6.28 3.43
C ILE A 105 -0.86 5.47 4.61
N TYR A 106 -1.95 5.93 5.23
CA TYR A 106 -2.54 5.24 6.37
C TYR A 106 -3.00 3.82 6.01
N LEU A 107 -3.70 3.66 4.88
CA LEU A 107 -4.22 2.37 4.43
C LEU A 107 -3.14 1.43 3.91
N ALA A 108 -2.09 1.96 3.30
CA ALA A 108 -0.94 1.16 2.86
C ALA A 108 0.00 0.76 4.02
N THR A 109 -0.02 1.48 5.14
CA THR A 109 0.81 1.14 6.31
C THR A 109 0.34 -0.19 6.91
N VAL A 110 1.28 -1.07 7.27
CA VAL A 110 0.95 -2.33 7.96
C VAL A 110 0.22 -2.06 9.29
N PRO A 111 -0.71 -2.95 9.72
CA PRO A 111 -1.54 -2.70 10.91
C PRO A 111 -0.77 -2.36 12.17
N GLU A 112 0.37 -2.99 12.37
CA GLU A 112 1.24 -2.78 13.54
C GLU A 112 1.78 -1.35 13.61
N ASP A 113 2.26 -0.84 12.49
CA ASP A 113 2.80 0.52 12.40
C ASP A 113 1.70 1.57 12.42
N ARG A 114 0.48 1.26 11.95
CA ARG A 114 -0.67 2.16 12.09
C ARG A 114 -0.90 2.54 13.55
N GLU A 115 -0.85 1.57 14.45
CA GLU A 115 -1.06 1.82 15.87
C GLU A 115 0.19 2.42 16.55
N LYS A 116 1.37 1.92 16.24
CA LYS A 116 2.61 2.38 16.87
C LYS A 116 3.02 3.79 16.45
N ILE A 117 2.86 4.13 15.19
CA ILE A 117 3.34 5.39 14.60
C ILE A 117 2.18 6.39 14.50
N TRP A 118 1.17 6.09 13.68
CA TRP A 118 0.08 7.00 13.41
C TRP A 118 -0.91 7.10 14.57
N GLY A 119 -1.13 5.99 15.28
CA GLY A 119 -1.96 5.92 16.48
C GLY A 119 -1.24 6.30 17.78
N ASN A 120 0.01 6.75 17.72
CA ASN A 120 0.81 7.01 18.91
C ASN A 120 0.16 8.04 19.86
N ALA A 121 -0.22 7.57 21.04
CA ALA A 121 -0.97 8.36 22.01
C ALA A 121 -0.22 9.62 22.48
N SER A 122 1.09 9.52 22.66
CA SER A 122 1.91 10.66 23.09
C SER A 122 1.97 11.76 22.03
N VAL A 123 2.09 11.37 20.75
CA VAL A 123 2.08 12.31 19.63
C VAL A 123 0.70 12.97 19.49
N LYS A 124 -0.36 12.18 19.51
CA LYS A 124 -1.74 12.66 19.41
C LYS A 124 -2.07 13.62 20.53
N SER A 125 -1.73 13.27 21.77
CA SER A 125 -1.96 14.13 22.94
C SER A 125 -1.19 15.45 22.85
N LYS A 126 0.09 15.39 22.47
CA LYS A 126 0.94 16.58 22.36
C LYS A 126 0.40 17.60 21.34
N PHE A 127 -0.16 17.14 20.26
CA PHE A 127 -0.63 17.99 19.16
C PHE A 127 -2.16 18.14 19.09
N GLY A 128 -2.90 17.56 20.02
CA GLY A 128 -4.37 17.65 20.06
C GLY A 128 -5.05 16.96 18.87
N LEU A 129 -4.47 15.87 18.36
CA LEU A 129 -4.99 15.15 17.19
C LEU A 129 -6.09 14.16 17.59
N MET A 130 -7.14 14.09 16.81
CA MET A 130 -8.27 13.18 17.07
C MET A 130 -8.13 11.87 16.26
N GLU A 131 -7.80 11.98 14.99
CA GLU A 131 -7.67 10.83 14.10
C GLU A 131 -6.21 10.44 13.85
N ASN A 132 -5.96 9.16 13.62
CA ASN A 132 -4.60 8.67 13.34
C ASN A 132 -4.04 9.23 12.03
N VAL A 133 -4.89 9.50 11.05
CA VAL A 133 -4.48 10.06 9.75
C VAL A 133 -3.91 11.48 9.89
N GLU A 134 -4.36 12.26 10.87
CA GLU A 134 -3.83 13.61 11.13
C GLU A 134 -2.37 13.60 11.59
N THR A 135 -1.95 12.47 12.21
CA THR A 135 -0.57 12.28 12.65
C THR A 135 0.40 12.25 11.47
N ILE A 136 -0.03 11.74 10.32
CA ILE A 136 0.76 11.71 9.10
C ILE A 136 1.15 13.12 8.66
N ASP A 137 0.18 14.03 8.59
CA ASP A 137 0.43 15.43 8.22
C ASP A 137 1.29 16.16 9.25
N LYS A 138 1.27 15.70 10.51
CA LYS A 138 2.06 16.30 11.58
C LYS A 138 3.50 15.80 11.60
N LEU A 139 3.73 14.54 11.28
CA LEU A 139 5.04 13.92 11.36
C LEU A 139 5.84 14.00 10.06
N LEU A 140 5.19 14.00 8.91
CA LEU A 140 5.86 13.99 7.60
C LEU A 140 5.97 15.38 6.99
N LEU A 141 7.11 15.66 6.39
CA LEU A 141 7.28 16.79 5.49
C LEU A 141 6.55 16.52 4.16
N PHE A 142 6.19 17.58 3.44
CA PHE A 142 5.50 17.46 2.15
C PHE A 142 6.21 16.56 1.16
N GLY A 143 7.53 16.71 1.02
CA GLY A 143 8.33 15.87 0.10
C GLY A 143 8.42 14.40 0.54
N GLU A 144 8.48 14.14 1.86
CA GLU A 144 8.46 12.78 2.40
C GLU A 144 7.12 12.11 2.13
N LYS A 145 6.03 12.84 2.34
CA LYS A 145 4.68 12.37 2.06
C LYS A 145 4.49 12.00 0.59
N SER A 146 4.98 12.84 -0.33
CA SER A 146 4.95 12.56 -1.78
C SER A 146 5.76 11.33 -2.13
N ALA A 147 6.99 11.20 -1.61
CA ALA A 147 7.85 10.06 -1.87
C ALA A 147 7.25 8.73 -1.36
N ILE A 148 6.57 8.75 -0.22
CA ILE A 148 5.87 7.57 0.29
C ILE A 148 4.70 7.18 -0.63
N VAL A 149 3.92 8.16 -1.09
CA VAL A 149 2.80 7.90 -2.02
C VAL A 149 3.32 7.33 -3.33
N ASP A 150 4.39 7.87 -3.90
CA ASP A 150 5.01 7.34 -5.12
C ASP A 150 5.45 5.88 -4.90
N LYS A 151 6.04 5.58 -3.74
CA LYS A 151 6.43 4.20 -3.42
C LYS A 151 5.24 3.26 -3.24
N ILE A 152 4.14 3.74 -2.67
CA ILE A 152 2.88 2.96 -2.57
C ILE A 152 2.34 2.65 -3.97
N ILE A 153 2.39 3.61 -4.89
CA ILE A 153 1.98 3.43 -6.28
C ILE A 153 2.83 2.35 -6.95
N ASP A 154 4.17 2.42 -6.80
CA ASP A 154 5.10 1.44 -7.35
C ASP A 154 4.82 0.03 -6.85
N VAL A 155 4.80 -0.18 -5.54
CA VAL A 155 4.61 -1.52 -4.94
C VAL A 155 3.20 -2.08 -5.20
N SER A 156 2.23 -1.22 -5.50
CA SER A 156 0.86 -1.61 -5.84
C SER A 156 0.69 -1.93 -7.33
N GLY A 157 1.74 -1.78 -8.15
CA GLY A 157 1.67 -2.01 -9.59
C GLY A 157 0.88 -0.93 -10.36
N LEU A 158 0.72 0.25 -9.76
CA LEU A 158 -0.01 1.39 -10.36
C LEU A 158 0.95 2.37 -11.07
N GLY A 159 2.27 2.11 -11.03
CA GLY A 159 3.28 2.95 -11.66
C GLY A 159 3.28 2.83 -13.19
N ALA A 160 3.87 3.83 -13.86
CA ALA A 160 3.97 3.88 -15.30
C ALA A 160 4.98 2.85 -15.89
N GLU A 161 5.85 2.29 -15.06
CA GLU A 161 6.70 1.17 -15.43
C GLU A 161 5.93 -0.13 -15.18
N GLU A 162 5.25 -0.61 -16.21
CA GLU A 162 4.54 -1.87 -16.14
C GLU A 162 5.54 -3.03 -15.95
N PRO A 163 5.45 -3.80 -14.84
CA PRO A 163 6.24 -5.02 -14.70
C PRO A 163 5.76 -6.13 -15.65
N PHE A 164 4.74 -5.86 -16.45
CA PHE A 164 4.16 -6.79 -17.41
C PHE A 164 4.40 -6.26 -18.85
N GLU A 165 5.37 -6.87 -19.55
CA GLU A 165 5.59 -6.69 -20.98
C GLU A 165 4.92 -7.82 -21.77
N PRO A 166 3.68 -7.62 -22.26
CA PRO A 166 2.97 -8.65 -23.05
C PRO A 166 3.72 -9.07 -24.30
N GLU A 167 4.54 -8.18 -24.85
CA GLU A 167 5.26 -8.39 -26.11
C GLU A 167 6.41 -9.41 -26.01
N GLU A 168 7.00 -9.59 -24.82
CA GLU A 168 8.06 -10.59 -24.66
C GLU A 168 7.53 -12.03 -24.70
N TYR A 169 6.28 -12.23 -24.33
CA TYR A 169 5.62 -13.54 -24.38
C TYR A 169 5.12 -13.87 -25.78
N ALA A 170 4.75 -12.87 -26.59
CA ALA A 170 4.27 -13.07 -27.96
C ALA A 170 5.41 -13.42 -28.94
N LYS A 171 6.66 -13.03 -28.66
CA LYS A 171 7.82 -13.33 -29.52
C LYS A 171 8.43 -14.70 -29.33
N LYS A 172 8.02 -15.45 -28.32
CA LYS A 172 8.51 -16.80 -28.00
C LYS A 172 7.53 -17.94 -28.36
N SER A 173 6.44 -17.63 -29.06
CA SER A 173 5.47 -18.63 -29.53
C SER A 173 5.73 -19.06 -30.94
#